data_1fa9301126aa9242a0a49ca8bd0f7fb0
#
_entry.id   1fa9301126aa9242a0a49ca8bd0f7fb0
#
_cell.length_a   1.000
_cell.length_b   1.000
_cell.length_c   1.000
_cell.angle_alpha   90.00
_cell.angle_beta   90.00
_cell.angle_gamma   90.00
#
_symmetry.space_group_name_H-M   'P 1'
#
loop_
_entity.id
_entity.type
_entity.pdbx_description
1 polymer ?
#
loop_
_entity_poly.entity_id
_entity_poly.type
_entity_poly.pdbx_seq_one_letter_code
_entity_poly.pdbx_strand_id
1 'polypeptide(L)'
;MEREHLEAVLNQLMDGSTSLTAVVDQVLSARQAAVSDVDSDRNRASLDEIAQTPEACVDLGRQERCGFPEVVYGRGKTPEAIVRVFEALTAAGQACLATLVDGDQAAAVQARFPTVLFNETARTLRISPEKVERQGLVTVVSAGTSDLPVAEEAAETIRWMNCGVDLIVDVGVAGPQRLLSRVEQLRKADAVVVVAGMEGALPSVVAGHVSTPVFAVPTSVGYGANFGGVSALLSMLNSCASNVAVVNIDAGFKAAYLAGMVARATATRSQHA
;
A
#
# COMPACT_ATOMS: atom_id res chain seq x y z
N MET A 1 35.60 -16.97 -2.54
CA MET A 1 36.75 -17.71 -3.11
C MET A 1 36.28 -18.41 -4.36
N GLU A 2 36.88 -18.13 -5.51
CA GLU A 2 36.49 -18.72 -6.79
C GLU A 2 36.92 -20.19 -6.86
N ARG A 3 36.24 -20.99 -7.69
CA ARG A 3 36.51 -22.43 -7.83
C ARG A 3 37.95 -22.74 -8.18
N GLU A 4 38.53 -21.98 -9.10
CA GLU A 4 39.93 -22.16 -9.54
C GLU A 4 40.95 -21.96 -8.40
N HIS A 5 40.71 -20.98 -7.53
CA HIS A 5 41.54 -20.72 -6.36
C HIS A 5 41.41 -21.86 -5.32
N LEU A 6 40.21 -22.38 -5.11
CA LEU A 6 40.00 -23.53 -4.22
C LEU A 6 40.69 -24.79 -4.73
N GLU A 7 40.63 -25.05 -6.05
CA GLU A 7 41.29 -26.18 -6.68
C GLU A 7 42.84 -26.06 -6.56
N ALA A 8 43.39 -24.85 -6.71
CA ALA A 8 44.83 -24.60 -6.52
C ALA A 8 45.27 -24.88 -5.09
N VAL A 9 44.53 -24.43 -4.09
CA VAL A 9 44.83 -24.65 -2.67
C VAL A 9 44.71 -26.14 -2.29
N LEU A 10 43.74 -26.85 -2.83
CA LEU A 10 43.59 -28.29 -2.61
C LEU A 10 44.73 -29.10 -3.27
N ASN A 11 45.19 -28.70 -4.45
CA ASN A 11 46.34 -29.33 -5.09
C ASN A 11 47.62 -29.14 -4.26
N GLN A 12 47.87 -27.96 -3.67
CA GLN A 12 48.97 -27.71 -2.76
C GLN A 12 48.92 -28.56 -1.48
N LEU A 13 47.73 -28.93 -1.02
CA LEU A 13 47.56 -29.89 0.07
C LEU A 13 47.94 -31.32 -0.37
N MET A 14 47.50 -31.71 -1.59
CA MET A 14 47.76 -33.05 -2.11
C MET A 14 49.23 -33.32 -2.43
N ASP A 15 49.97 -32.31 -2.88
CA ASP A 15 51.39 -32.40 -3.16
C ASP A 15 52.32 -32.18 -1.93
N GLY A 16 51.71 -31.88 -0.78
CA GLY A 16 52.39 -31.69 0.50
C GLY A 16 53.06 -30.34 0.67
N SER A 17 52.86 -29.37 -0.25
CA SER A 17 53.43 -28.03 -0.18
C SER A 17 52.75 -27.12 0.84
N THR A 18 51.56 -27.49 1.32
CA THR A 18 50.82 -26.79 2.40
C THR A 18 50.20 -27.77 3.40
N SER A 19 49.92 -27.29 4.62
CA SER A 19 49.28 -28.09 5.66
C SER A 19 47.75 -27.95 5.62
N LEU A 20 47.04 -28.98 6.12
CA LEU A 20 45.57 -28.95 6.24
C LEU A 20 45.12 -27.74 7.06
N THR A 21 45.83 -27.40 8.12
CA THR A 21 45.52 -26.22 8.97
C THR A 21 45.59 -24.93 8.18
N ALA A 22 46.63 -24.75 7.37
CA ALA A 22 46.79 -23.56 6.54
C ALA A 22 45.70 -23.45 5.46
N VAL A 23 45.27 -24.58 4.86
CA VAL A 23 44.14 -24.63 3.91
C VAL A 23 42.85 -24.21 4.60
N VAL A 24 42.56 -24.73 5.78
CA VAL A 24 41.40 -24.39 6.58
C VAL A 24 41.35 -22.91 6.92
N ASP A 25 42.51 -22.37 7.37
CA ASP A 25 42.63 -20.94 7.71
C ASP A 25 42.41 -20.04 6.47
N GLN A 26 42.95 -20.41 5.32
CA GLN A 26 42.72 -19.69 4.06
C GLN A 26 41.25 -19.71 3.63
N VAL A 27 40.58 -20.87 3.72
CA VAL A 27 39.14 -20.99 3.39
C VAL A 27 38.26 -20.18 4.34
N LEU A 28 38.56 -20.23 5.64
CA LEU A 28 37.84 -19.45 6.64
C LEU A 28 38.05 -17.95 6.48
N SER A 29 39.28 -17.50 6.22
CA SER A 29 39.58 -16.09 5.98
C SER A 29 38.91 -15.56 4.72
N ALA A 30 38.93 -16.33 3.62
CA ALA A 30 38.26 -15.99 2.38
C ALA A 30 36.71 -15.91 2.57
N ARG A 31 36.14 -16.78 3.41
CA ARG A 31 34.73 -16.74 3.78
C ARG A 31 34.40 -15.51 4.63
N GLN A 32 35.25 -15.16 5.61
CA GLN A 32 35.08 -13.97 6.42
C GLN A 32 35.15 -12.68 5.61
N ALA A 33 36.10 -12.57 4.68
CA ALA A 33 36.19 -11.44 3.76
C ALA A 33 34.96 -11.31 2.87
N ALA A 34 34.47 -12.42 2.31
CA ALA A 34 33.23 -12.42 1.50
C ALA A 34 31.98 -12.03 2.29
N VAL A 35 31.90 -12.38 3.58
CA VAL A 35 30.79 -11.96 4.46
C VAL A 35 30.89 -10.48 4.82
N SER A 36 32.12 -9.96 5.09
CA SER A 36 32.32 -8.54 5.41
C SER A 36 32.03 -7.62 4.21
N ASP A 37 32.35 -8.05 2.98
CA ASP A 37 32.03 -7.30 1.77
C ASP A 37 30.53 -7.26 1.49
N VAL A 38 29.81 -8.38 1.68
CA VAL A 38 28.34 -8.44 1.53
C VAL A 38 27.64 -7.60 2.61
N ASP A 39 28.15 -7.59 3.85
CA ASP A 39 27.56 -6.77 4.92
C ASP A 39 27.90 -5.27 4.75
N SER A 40 29.05 -4.92 4.19
CA SER A 40 29.41 -3.53 3.88
C SER A 40 28.59 -2.97 2.71
N ASP A 41 28.37 -3.78 1.66
CA ASP A 41 27.52 -3.40 0.53
C ASP A 41 26.04 -3.34 0.91
N ARG A 42 25.56 -4.27 1.74
CA ARG A 42 24.20 -4.21 2.31
C ARG A 42 23.99 -2.99 3.20
N ASN A 43 24.97 -2.64 4.05
CA ASN A 43 24.90 -1.44 4.88
C ASN A 43 25.00 -0.14 4.06
N ARG A 44 25.76 -0.09 2.97
CA ARG A 44 25.78 1.05 2.05
C ARG A 44 24.46 1.16 1.29
N ALA A 45 23.96 0.08 0.68
CA ALA A 45 22.67 0.05 0.01
C ALA A 45 21.54 0.47 0.96
N SER A 46 21.56 0.05 2.25
CA SER A 46 20.53 0.43 3.23
C SER A 46 20.57 1.92 3.62
N LEU A 47 21.70 2.61 3.49
CA LEU A 47 21.82 4.05 3.79
C LEU A 47 21.32 4.92 2.62
N ASP A 48 21.51 4.47 1.37
CA ASP A 48 20.99 5.14 0.17
C ASP A 48 19.45 4.98 0.03
N GLU A 49 18.85 4.03 0.76
CA GLU A 49 17.40 3.83 0.82
C GLU A 49 16.67 4.77 1.77
N ILE A 50 17.39 5.65 2.47
CA ILE A 50 16.82 6.52 3.51
C ILE A 50 17.19 7.98 3.23
N ALA A 51 16.17 8.86 3.14
CA ALA A 51 16.38 10.30 3.12
C ALA A 51 16.08 10.91 4.51
N GLN A 52 17.07 11.55 5.11
CA GLN A 52 16.90 12.24 6.39
C GLN A 52 16.34 13.64 6.17
N THR A 53 15.26 13.98 6.88
CA THR A 53 14.75 15.34 7.01
C THR A 53 14.79 15.75 8.49
N PRO A 54 14.65 17.04 8.84
CA PRO A 54 14.66 17.45 10.24
C PRO A 54 13.62 16.73 11.12
N GLU A 55 12.49 16.34 10.55
CA GLU A 55 11.36 15.74 11.28
C GLU A 55 11.08 14.29 10.94
N ALA A 56 11.67 13.77 9.88
CA ALA A 56 11.36 12.42 9.39
C ALA A 56 12.55 11.73 8.75
N CYS A 57 12.53 10.43 8.84
CA CYS A 57 13.39 9.54 8.10
C CYS A 57 12.54 8.87 7.02
N VAL A 58 12.72 9.26 5.75
CA VAL A 58 11.90 8.81 4.63
C VAL A 58 12.46 7.53 4.06
N ASP A 59 11.64 6.49 4.01
CA ASP A 59 11.99 5.14 3.52
C ASP A 59 11.89 5.08 1.98
N LEU A 60 12.94 5.44 1.28
CA LEU A 60 12.99 5.43 -0.19
C LEU A 60 13.04 4.00 -0.76
N GLY A 61 13.61 3.03 -0.02
CA GLY A 61 13.66 1.61 -0.42
C GLY A 61 12.33 0.88 -0.30
N ARG A 62 11.29 1.51 0.26
CA ARG A 62 9.99 0.88 0.46
C ARG A 62 9.34 0.42 -0.84
N GLN A 63 9.45 1.18 -1.92
CA GLN A 63 8.86 0.81 -3.21
C GLN A 63 9.41 -0.53 -3.72
N GLU A 64 10.70 -0.79 -3.58
CA GLU A 64 11.32 -2.04 -4.00
C GLU A 64 10.87 -3.22 -3.11
N ARG A 65 10.85 -3.04 -1.80
CA ARG A 65 10.49 -4.10 -0.83
C ARG A 65 8.99 -4.38 -0.77
N CYS A 66 8.16 -3.33 -0.87
CA CYS A 66 6.70 -3.41 -0.63
C CYS A 66 5.86 -3.17 -1.89
N GLY A 67 6.49 -2.86 -3.03
CA GLY A 67 5.82 -2.59 -4.30
C GLY A 67 5.27 -1.17 -4.47
N PHE A 68 5.28 -0.35 -3.41
CA PHE A 68 4.79 1.04 -3.41
C PHE A 68 5.66 1.93 -2.52
N PRO A 69 5.80 3.24 -2.86
CA PRO A 69 6.54 4.20 -2.06
C PRO A 69 5.98 4.38 -0.63
N GLU A 70 6.68 5.15 0.17
CA GLU A 70 6.17 5.59 1.46
C GLU A 70 4.95 6.50 1.30
N VAL A 71 4.00 6.40 2.25
CA VAL A 71 2.79 7.22 2.30
C VAL A 71 2.80 8.08 3.54
N VAL A 72 2.49 9.36 3.37
CA VAL A 72 2.48 10.33 4.45
C VAL A 72 1.13 10.30 5.18
N TYR A 73 1.15 10.02 6.47
CA TYR A 73 0.00 10.26 7.34
C TYR A 73 0.02 11.72 7.79
N GLY A 74 -0.89 12.55 7.26
CA GLY A 74 -0.87 14.00 7.43
C GLY A 74 -1.25 14.49 8.83
N ARG A 75 -2.15 13.77 9.53
CA ARG A 75 -2.65 14.20 10.83
C ARG A 75 -1.50 14.41 11.83
N GLY A 76 -1.39 15.62 12.38
CA GLY A 76 -0.39 16.00 13.38
C GLY A 76 1.01 16.33 12.81
N LYS A 77 1.20 16.28 11.49
CA LYS A 77 2.43 16.79 10.86
C LYS A 77 2.31 18.29 10.57
N THR A 78 3.46 18.98 10.57
CA THR A 78 3.49 20.35 10.07
C THR A 78 3.43 20.38 8.55
N PRO A 79 2.93 21.47 7.93
CA PRO A 79 2.93 21.62 6.47
C PRO A 79 4.32 21.42 5.85
N GLU A 80 5.37 21.98 6.48
CA GLU A 80 6.75 21.92 6.02
C GLU A 80 7.29 20.48 6.06
N ALA A 81 6.89 19.69 7.08
CA ALA A 81 7.30 18.29 7.17
C ALA A 81 6.75 17.47 6.00
N ILE A 82 5.50 17.69 5.59
CA ILE A 82 4.89 17.00 4.43
C ILE A 82 5.60 17.44 3.14
N VAL A 83 5.86 18.73 2.98
CA VAL A 83 6.60 19.27 1.81
C VAL A 83 7.96 18.58 1.68
N ARG A 84 8.75 18.48 2.77
CA ARG A 84 10.07 17.86 2.75
C ARG A 84 10.02 16.36 2.40
N VAL A 85 9.02 15.63 2.91
CA VAL A 85 8.85 14.21 2.54
C VAL A 85 8.52 14.09 1.04
N PHE A 86 7.64 14.95 0.51
CA PHE A 86 7.33 14.97 -0.91
C PHE A 86 8.55 15.35 -1.77
N GLU A 87 9.40 16.28 -1.31
CA GLU A 87 10.66 16.59 -1.97
C GLU A 87 11.60 15.39 -2.05
N ALA A 88 11.75 14.64 -0.94
CA ALA A 88 12.59 13.45 -0.91
C ALA A 88 12.06 12.36 -1.86
N LEU A 89 10.76 12.07 -1.84
CA LEU A 89 10.14 11.07 -2.70
C LEU A 89 10.22 11.46 -4.18
N THR A 90 9.91 12.72 -4.52
CA THR A 90 9.96 13.19 -5.91
C THR A 90 11.40 13.26 -6.45
N ALA A 91 12.38 13.63 -5.61
CA ALA A 91 13.80 13.59 -5.97
C ALA A 91 14.27 12.16 -6.29
N ALA A 92 13.68 11.15 -5.64
CA ALA A 92 13.90 9.74 -5.94
C ALA A 92 13.03 9.20 -7.10
N GLY A 93 12.28 10.06 -7.81
CA GLY A 93 11.41 9.67 -8.92
C GLY A 93 10.16 8.87 -8.49
N GLN A 94 9.79 8.94 -7.21
CA GLN A 94 8.68 8.16 -6.65
C GLN A 94 7.37 8.97 -6.62
N ALA A 95 6.25 8.25 -6.74
CA ALA A 95 4.92 8.81 -6.57
C ALA A 95 4.67 9.20 -5.11
N CYS A 96 3.92 10.28 -4.88
CA CYS A 96 3.60 10.74 -3.53
C CYS A 96 2.11 10.55 -3.22
N LEU A 97 1.82 10.15 -1.99
CA LEU A 97 0.49 10.17 -1.41
C LEU A 97 0.57 10.65 0.04
N ALA A 98 -0.25 11.63 0.39
CA ALA A 98 -0.53 11.98 1.78
C ALA A 98 -2.01 11.81 2.06
N THR A 99 -2.35 11.26 3.22
CA THR A 99 -3.73 11.06 3.65
C THR A 99 -4.02 11.85 4.92
N LEU A 100 -5.30 12.14 5.17
CA LEU A 100 -5.79 12.88 6.35
C LEU A 100 -5.09 14.24 6.52
N VAL A 101 -4.84 14.93 5.41
CA VAL A 101 -4.31 16.30 5.41
C VAL A 101 -5.41 17.32 5.72
N ASP A 102 -5.01 18.48 6.23
CA ASP A 102 -5.86 19.65 6.38
C ASP A 102 -5.59 20.71 5.29
N GLY A 103 -6.35 21.82 5.33
CA GLY A 103 -6.28 22.87 4.32
C GLY A 103 -4.93 23.59 4.28
N ASP A 104 -4.30 23.84 5.44
CA ASP A 104 -3.01 24.52 5.53
C ASP A 104 -1.88 23.65 4.98
N GLN A 105 -1.91 22.35 5.31
CA GLN A 105 -1.01 21.36 4.77
C GLN A 105 -1.16 21.25 3.25
N ALA A 106 -2.41 21.21 2.77
CA ALA A 106 -2.69 21.15 1.34
C ALA A 106 -2.18 22.39 0.60
N ALA A 107 -2.43 23.60 1.13
CA ALA A 107 -1.97 24.84 0.54
C ALA A 107 -0.44 24.92 0.45
N ALA A 108 0.28 24.51 1.50
CA ALA A 108 1.74 24.52 1.50
C ALA A 108 2.32 23.55 0.44
N VAL A 109 1.77 22.34 0.34
CA VAL A 109 2.22 21.37 -0.66
C VAL A 109 1.87 21.82 -2.08
N GLN A 110 0.67 22.37 -2.31
CA GLN A 110 0.27 22.93 -3.62
C GLN A 110 1.15 24.08 -4.07
N ALA A 111 1.57 24.96 -3.14
CA ALA A 111 2.49 26.04 -3.43
C ALA A 111 3.87 25.54 -3.92
N ARG A 112 4.33 24.41 -3.40
CA ARG A 112 5.63 23.82 -3.74
C ARG A 112 5.56 22.89 -4.97
N PHE A 113 4.43 22.18 -5.13
CA PHE A 113 4.18 21.20 -6.18
C PHE A 113 2.91 21.55 -6.97
N PRO A 114 2.99 22.40 -8.01
CA PRO A 114 1.80 22.82 -8.77
C PRO A 114 1.03 21.67 -9.45
N THR A 115 1.65 20.51 -9.65
CA THR A 115 1.04 19.33 -10.27
C THR A 115 0.36 18.39 -9.27
N VAL A 116 0.45 18.69 -7.96
CA VAL A 116 -0.19 17.87 -6.93
C VAL A 116 -1.71 17.97 -7.05
N LEU A 117 -2.36 16.83 -6.97
CA LEU A 117 -3.83 16.76 -6.93
C LEU A 117 -4.28 16.72 -5.48
N PHE A 118 -5.07 17.71 -5.08
CA PHE A 118 -5.73 17.73 -3.78
C PHE A 118 -7.19 17.31 -3.93
N ASN A 119 -7.59 16.27 -3.22
CA ASN A 119 -8.99 15.91 -3.04
C ASN A 119 -9.43 16.32 -1.63
N GLU A 120 -10.23 17.38 -1.56
CA GLU A 120 -10.69 17.97 -0.29
C GLU A 120 -11.59 17.00 0.49
N THR A 121 -12.48 16.29 -0.18
CA THR A 121 -13.37 15.29 0.44
C THR A 121 -12.58 14.13 1.04
N ALA A 122 -11.61 13.60 0.30
CA ALA A 122 -10.73 12.52 0.75
C ALA A 122 -9.67 13.00 1.74
N ARG A 123 -9.40 14.31 1.79
CA ARG A 123 -8.28 14.90 2.52
C ARG A 123 -6.94 14.29 2.12
N THR A 124 -6.72 14.14 0.80
CA THR A 124 -5.53 13.51 0.24
C THR A 124 -4.80 14.42 -0.73
N LEU A 125 -3.47 14.33 -0.73
CA LEU A 125 -2.61 14.94 -1.73
C LEU A 125 -1.90 13.83 -2.51
N ARG A 126 -1.94 13.91 -3.84
CA ARG A 126 -1.37 12.88 -4.70
C ARG A 126 -0.53 13.47 -5.84
N ILE A 127 0.68 12.94 -6.01
CA ILE A 127 1.47 13.06 -7.24
C ILE A 127 1.55 11.66 -7.83
N SER A 128 0.92 11.47 -8.99
CA SER A 128 0.95 10.17 -9.68
C SER A 128 2.28 9.99 -10.43
N PRO A 129 2.72 8.76 -10.66
CA PRO A 129 3.77 8.50 -11.63
C PRO A 129 3.33 8.96 -13.03
N GLU A 130 4.31 9.20 -13.91
CA GLU A 130 4.03 9.48 -15.31
C GLU A 130 3.12 8.39 -15.91
N LYS A 131 2.42 8.74 -17.01
CA LYS A 131 1.37 7.92 -17.66
C LYS A 131 1.80 6.46 -17.86
N VAL A 132 1.45 5.61 -16.92
CA VAL A 132 1.59 4.15 -17.03
C VAL A 132 0.19 3.57 -17.24
N GLU A 133 0.07 2.51 -18.03
CA GLU A 133 -1.18 1.78 -18.19
C GLU A 133 -1.72 1.28 -16.86
N ARG A 134 -3.03 1.49 -16.61
CA ARG A 134 -3.66 1.09 -15.35
C ARG A 134 -3.71 -0.43 -15.23
N GLN A 135 -3.36 -0.95 -14.08
CA GLN A 135 -3.27 -2.38 -13.81
C GLN A 135 -4.40 -2.85 -12.89
N GLY A 136 -5.32 -3.62 -13.45
CA GLY A 136 -6.47 -4.16 -12.72
C GLY A 136 -7.53 -3.11 -12.39
N LEU A 137 -8.64 -3.55 -11.83
CA LEU A 137 -9.81 -2.71 -11.50
C LEU A 137 -10.27 -2.99 -10.06
N VAL A 138 -10.43 -1.93 -9.27
CA VAL A 138 -11.04 -1.99 -7.95
C VAL A 138 -12.33 -1.18 -7.96
N THR A 139 -13.42 -1.74 -7.46
CA THR A 139 -14.64 -0.97 -7.23
C THR A 139 -14.72 -0.57 -5.75
N VAL A 140 -14.91 0.73 -5.51
CA VAL A 140 -15.16 1.28 -4.16
C VAL A 140 -16.66 1.57 -4.04
N VAL A 141 -17.26 1.10 -2.95
CA VAL A 141 -18.69 1.22 -2.70
C VAL A 141 -18.91 1.94 -1.37
N SER A 142 -19.73 2.99 -1.33
CA SER A 142 -20.15 3.62 -0.08
C SER A 142 -21.63 3.40 0.22
N ALA A 143 -21.96 3.16 1.50
CA ALA A 143 -23.33 2.96 1.96
C ALA A 143 -24.14 4.26 1.88
N GLY A 144 -23.58 5.35 2.40
CA GLY A 144 -24.21 6.66 2.40
C GLY A 144 -23.24 7.77 1.97
N THR A 145 -23.78 8.98 1.80
CA THR A 145 -22.99 10.17 1.46
C THR A 145 -22.07 10.61 2.60
N SER A 146 -22.40 10.29 3.83
CA SER A 146 -21.55 10.56 5.01
C SER A 146 -20.30 9.66 5.06
N ASP A 147 -20.32 8.53 4.35
CA ASP A 147 -19.16 7.62 4.23
C ASP A 147 -18.20 8.05 3.10
N LEU A 148 -18.60 9.04 2.30
CA LEU A 148 -17.86 9.47 1.10
C LEU A 148 -16.41 9.90 1.38
N PRO A 149 -16.07 10.59 2.47
CA PRO A 149 -14.67 10.94 2.74
C PRO A 149 -13.74 9.72 2.80
N VAL A 150 -14.19 8.64 3.45
CA VAL A 150 -13.42 7.40 3.55
C VAL A 150 -13.39 6.64 2.22
N ALA A 151 -14.48 6.65 1.46
CA ALA A 151 -14.56 6.04 0.15
C ALA A 151 -13.67 6.79 -0.88
N GLU A 152 -13.63 8.11 -0.83
CA GLU A 152 -12.74 8.91 -1.68
C GLU A 152 -11.26 8.74 -1.30
N GLU A 153 -10.93 8.63 -0.01
CA GLU A 153 -9.57 8.27 0.42
C GLU A 153 -9.13 6.94 -0.20
N ALA A 154 -10.03 5.94 -0.19
CA ALA A 154 -9.78 4.67 -0.83
C ALA A 154 -9.60 4.83 -2.35
N ALA A 155 -10.45 5.58 -3.03
CA ALA A 155 -10.36 5.80 -4.46
C ALA A 155 -9.07 6.54 -4.87
N GLU A 156 -8.64 7.57 -4.12
CA GLU A 156 -7.37 8.27 -4.36
C GLU A 156 -6.15 7.36 -4.15
N THR A 157 -6.21 6.49 -3.15
CA THR A 157 -5.17 5.49 -2.91
C THR A 157 -5.04 4.52 -4.09
N ILE A 158 -6.16 4.02 -4.62
CA ILE A 158 -6.18 3.12 -5.78
C ILE A 158 -5.61 3.82 -7.03
N ARG A 159 -5.97 5.11 -7.24
CA ARG A 159 -5.41 5.92 -8.34
C ARG A 159 -3.90 6.10 -8.19
N TRP A 160 -3.42 6.35 -6.97
CA TRP A 160 -1.98 6.44 -6.68
C TRP A 160 -1.25 5.13 -6.94
N MET A 161 -1.87 3.99 -6.67
CA MET A 161 -1.34 2.66 -6.97
C MET A 161 -1.36 2.31 -8.47
N ASN A 162 -1.80 3.23 -9.33
CA ASN A 162 -1.97 3.05 -10.77
C ASN A 162 -2.93 1.90 -11.14
N CYS A 163 -4.00 1.73 -10.36
CA CYS A 163 -5.09 0.82 -10.67
C CYS A 163 -6.30 1.57 -11.26
N GLY A 164 -7.12 0.87 -12.02
CA GLY A 164 -8.46 1.33 -12.38
C GLY A 164 -9.33 1.42 -11.14
N VAL A 165 -10.18 2.44 -11.06
CA VAL A 165 -11.14 2.59 -9.95
C VAL A 165 -12.52 3.00 -10.45
N ASP A 166 -13.53 2.26 -10.01
CA ASP A 166 -14.94 2.63 -10.10
C ASP A 166 -15.43 3.03 -8.71
N LEU A 167 -16.15 4.15 -8.61
CA LEU A 167 -16.74 4.61 -7.36
C LEU A 167 -18.26 4.55 -7.45
N ILE A 168 -18.89 3.75 -6.59
CA ILE A 168 -20.33 3.59 -6.47
C ILE A 168 -20.76 4.16 -5.12
N VAL A 169 -21.56 5.23 -5.13
CA VAL A 169 -21.96 5.93 -3.92
C VAL A 169 -23.44 5.74 -3.60
N ASP A 170 -23.77 5.86 -2.32
CA ASP A 170 -25.14 5.88 -1.80
C ASP A 170 -25.96 4.63 -2.15
N VAL A 171 -25.39 3.44 -1.95
CA VAL A 171 -26.06 2.15 -2.19
C VAL A 171 -26.32 1.35 -0.90
N GLY A 172 -26.60 2.06 0.20
CA GLY A 172 -26.88 1.46 1.50
C GLY A 172 -28.04 0.45 1.46
N VAL A 173 -27.98 -0.52 2.39
CA VAL A 173 -28.92 -1.67 2.45
C VAL A 173 -30.37 -1.29 2.65
N ALA A 174 -30.68 -0.12 3.19
CA ALA A 174 -32.06 0.39 3.35
C ALA A 174 -32.74 0.69 2.02
N GLY A 175 -31.99 0.79 0.91
CA GLY A 175 -32.50 0.94 -0.44
C GLY A 175 -31.91 -0.13 -1.37
N PRO A 176 -32.29 -1.42 -1.23
CA PRO A 176 -31.58 -2.54 -1.86
C PRO A 176 -31.53 -2.45 -3.38
N GLN A 177 -32.53 -1.82 -4.02
CA GLN A 177 -32.57 -1.66 -5.47
C GLN A 177 -31.40 -0.81 -6.01
N ARG A 178 -30.86 0.11 -5.20
CA ARG A 178 -29.70 0.93 -5.58
C ARG A 178 -28.47 0.07 -5.79
N LEU A 179 -28.20 -0.86 -4.89
CA LEU A 179 -27.11 -1.83 -5.02
C LEU A 179 -27.36 -2.82 -6.17
N LEU A 180 -28.58 -3.39 -6.25
CA LEU A 180 -28.92 -4.39 -7.27
C LEU A 180 -28.72 -3.85 -8.69
N SER A 181 -29.01 -2.57 -8.94
CA SER A 181 -28.77 -1.94 -10.25
C SER A 181 -27.29 -1.83 -10.62
N ARG A 182 -26.36 -2.05 -9.69
CA ARG A 182 -24.89 -1.94 -9.87
C ARG A 182 -24.16 -3.28 -9.86
N VAL A 183 -24.85 -4.40 -9.68
CA VAL A 183 -24.23 -5.72 -9.53
C VAL A 183 -23.35 -6.08 -10.73
N GLU A 184 -23.79 -5.81 -11.94
CA GLU A 184 -22.99 -6.10 -13.14
C GLU A 184 -21.70 -5.24 -13.23
N GLN A 185 -21.69 -4.04 -12.65
CA GLN A 185 -20.50 -3.22 -12.53
C GLN A 185 -19.56 -3.80 -11.46
N LEU A 186 -20.09 -4.21 -10.32
CA LEU A 186 -19.32 -4.84 -9.24
C LEU A 186 -18.60 -6.11 -9.67
N ARG A 187 -19.23 -6.94 -10.50
CA ARG A 187 -18.67 -8.22 -10.99
C ARG A 187 -17.45 -8.08 -11.90
N LYS A 188 -17.21 -6.88 -12.42
CA LYS A 188 -16.03 -6.60 -13.28
C LYS A 188 -14.76 -6.34 -12.47
N ALA A 189 -14.88 -6.06 -11.17
CA ALA A 189 -13.76 -5.72 -10.32
C ALA A 189 -12.92 -6.93 -9.95
N ASP A 190 -11.60 -6.76 -9.87
CA ASP A 190 -10.66 -7.74 -9.32
C ASP A 190 -10.73 -7.80 -7.79
N ALA A 191 -11.12 -6.70 -7.16
CA ALA A 191 -11.40 -6.59 -5.73
C ALA A 191 -12.41 -5.47 -5.47
N VAL A 192 -13.14 -5.55 -4.36
CA VAL A 192 -14.13 -4.54 -3.96
C VAL A 192 -13.76 -3.98 -2.59
N VAL A 193 -13.82 -2.66 -2.42
CA VAL A 193 -13.76 -1.97 -1.12
C VAL A 193 -15.16 -1.52 -0.78
N VAL A 194 -15.68 -1.88 0.39
CA VAL A 194 -17.02 -1.50 0.84
C VAL A 194 -16.94 -0.69 2.12
N VAL A 195 -17.36 0.57 2.05
CA VAL A 195 -17.30 1.56 3.13
C VAL A 195 -18.71 1.77 3.71
N ALA A 196 -18.91 1.46 4.97
CA ALA A 196 -20.22 1.57 5.62
C ALA A 196 -20.10 1.86 7.12
N GLY A 197 -20.94 2.78 7.59
CA GLY A 197 -21.17 3.03 9.01
C GLY A 197 -22.39 2.28 9.54
N MET A 198 -23.06 2.87 10.53
CA MET A 198 -24.27 2.33 11.17
C MET A 198 -24.08 0.89 11.68
N GLU A 199 -24.84 -0.07 11.14
CA GLU A 199 -24.79 -1.50 11.48
C GLU A 199 -23.79 -2.30 10.64
N GLY A 200 -23.18 -1.69 9.62
CA GLY A 200 -22.12 -2.34 8.83
C GLY A 200 -22.59 -3.52 7.95
N ALA A 201 -23.86 -3.58 7.54
CA ALA A 201 -24.40 -4.73 6.82
C ALA A 201 -24.00 -4.80 5.34
N LEU A 202 -23.69 -3.66 4.71
CA LEU A 202 -23.45 -3.57 3.26
C LEU A 202 -22.35 -4.52 2.74
N PRO A 203 -21.20 -4.72 3.40
CA PRO A 203 -20.17 -5.63 2.92
C PRO A 203 -20.66 -7.06 2.74
N SER A 204 -21.46 -7.59 3.68
CA SER A 204 -22.03 -8.94 3.60
C SER A 204 -22.97 -9.09 2.40
N VAL A 205 -23.77 -8.06 2.11
CA VAL A 205 -24.69 -8.06 0.96
C VAL A 205 -23.92 -7.99 -0.35
N VAL A 206 -22.94 -7.10 -0.48
CA VAL A 206 -22.08 -6.97 -1.66
C VAL A 206 -21.33 -8.29 -1.92
N ALA A 207 -20.78 -8.89 -0.89
CA ALA A 207 -20.02 -10.14 -0.97
C ALA A 207 -20.83 -11.31 -1.54
N GLY A 208 -22.15 -11.32 -1.28
CA GLY A 208 -23.07 -12.30 -1.88
C GLY A 208 -23.31 -12.15 -3.39
N HIS A 209 -22.87 -11.04 -4.00
CA HIS A 209 -23.03 -10.77 -5.43
C HIS A 209 -21.77 -10.87 -6.25
N VAL A 210 -20.58 -11.00 -5.62
CA VAL A 210 -19.27 -11.01 -6.28
C VAL A 210 -18.45 -12.23 -5.88
N SER A 211 -17.57 -12.69 -6.76
CA SER A 211 -16.64 -13.79 -6.49
C SER A 211 -15.25 -13.31 -6.06
N THR A 212 -15.02 -12.01 -6.06
CA THR A 212 -13.74 -11.37 -5.73
C THR A 212 -13.67 -11.03 -4.25
N PRO A 213 -12.45 -10.80 -3.69
CA PRO A 213 -12.29 -10.36 -2.31
C PRO A 213 -12.99 -9.02 -2.05
N VAL A 214 -13.65 -8.92 -0.90
CA VAL A 214 -14.31 -7.71 -0.40
C VAL A 214 -13.59 -7.21 0.84
N PHE A 215 -13.01 -6.01 0.76
CA PHE A 215 -12.37 -5.34 1.88
C PHE A 215 -13.37 -4.39 2.53
N ALA A 216 -13.86 -4.76 3.70
CA ALA A 216 -14.87 -4.02 4.43
C ALA A 216 -14.23 -2.95 5.33
N VAL A 217 -14.68 -1.71 5.18
CA VAL A 217 -14.24 -0.55 5.95
C VAL A 217 -15.39 -0.07 6.82
N PRO A 218 -15.39 -0.37 8.13
CA PRO A 218 -16.35 0.25 9.05
C PRO A 218 -16.02 1.73 9.16
N THR A 219 -17.04 2.60 9.20
CA THR A 219 -16.85 4.02 9.44
C THR A 219 -17.36 4.44 10.82
N SER A 220 -16.81 5.53 11.33
CA SER A 220 -17.30 6.17 12.57
C SER A 220 -18.66 6.84 12.40
N VAL A 221 -19.21 6.86 11.20
CA VAL A 221 -20.53 7.44 10.87
C VAL A 221 -21.64 6.64 11.53
N GLY A 222 -22.47 7.32 12.30
CA GLY A 222 -23.60 6.72 12.99
C GLY A 222 -24.02 7.51 14.22
N TYR A 223 -25.01 6.99 14.92
CA TYR A 223 -25.55 7.57 16.16
C TYR A 223 -25.96 6.46 17.15
N GLY A 224 -26.39 6.86 18.37
CA GLY A 224 -26.83 5.91 19.39
C GLY A 224 -25.74 4.90 19.76
N ALA A 225 -26.01 3.62 19.61
CA ALA A 225 -25.10 2.51 19.96
C ALA A 225 -24.00 2.26 18.93
N ASN A 226 -23.69 3.24 18.08
CA ASN A 226 -22.61 3.11 17.08
C ASN A 226 -21.21 3.08 17.72
N PHE A 227 -21.00 3.72 18.87
CA PHE A 227 -19.70 3.79 19.58
C PHE A 227 -18.54 4.15 18.65
N GLY A 228 -18.69 5.20 17.81
CA GLY A 228 -17.65 5.66 16.91
C GLY A 228 -17.20 4.61 15.87
N GLY A 229 -18.13 3.76 15.42
CA GLY A 229 -17.89 2.75 14.39
C GLY A 229 -17.63 1.33 14.92
N VAL A 230 -17.57 1.15 16.25
CA VAL A 230 -17.35 -0.20 16.84
C VAL A 230 -18.50 -1.15 16.48
N SER A 231 -19.75 -0.66 16.43
CA SER A 231 -20.90 -1.47 16.01
C SER A 231 -20.72 -2.02 14.59
N ALA A 232 -20.34 -1.15 13.65
CA ALA A 232 -20.07 -1.55 12.27
C ALA A 232 -18.87 -2.53 12.19
N LEU A 233 -17.79 -2.26 12.92
CA LEU A 233 -16.62 -3.14 12.98
C LEU A 233 -16.99 -4.55 13.44
N LEU A 234 -17.69 -4.67 14.56
CA LEU A 234 -18.07 -5.98 15.11
C LEU A 234 -19.04 -6.73 14.20
N SER A 235 -19.98 -6.02 13.57
CA SER A 235 -20.90 -6.61 12.59
C SER A 235 -20.14 -7.16 11.38
N MET A 236 -19.22 -6.38 10.81
CA MET A 236 -18.43 -6.80 9.66
C MET A 236 -17.50 -7.98 10.00
N LEU A 237 -16.87 -8.00 11.19
CA LEU A 237 -16.03 -9.12 11.67
C LEU A 237 -16.83 -10.43 11.83
N ASN A 238 -18.13 -10.33 12.11
CA ASN A 238 -19.03 -11.48 12.21
C ASN A 238 -19.77 -11.81 10.90
N SER A 239 -19.33 -11.25 9.76
CA SER A 239 -19.93 -11.55 8.46
C SER A 239 -19.82 -13.05 8.15
N CYS A 240 -20.93 -13.65 7.71
CA CYS A 240 -20.96 -15.03 7.22
C CYS A 240 -20.44 -15.19 5.77
N ALA A 241 -20.19 -14.09 5.07
CA ALA A 241 -19.66 -14.12 3.71
C ALA A 241 -18.16 -14.40 3.73
N SER A 242 -17.72 -15.52 3.13
CA SER A 242 -16.37 -16.04 3.22
C SER A 242 -15.30 -15.18 2.54
N ASN A 243 -15.71 -14.31 1.61
CA ASN A 243 -14.83 -13.42 0.84
C ASN A 243 -14.71 -12.00 1.45
N VAL A 244 -15.21 -11.78 2.68
CA VAL A 244 -15.08 -10.51 3.40
C VAL A 244 -13.86 -10.51 4.31
N ALA A 245 -12.99 -9.51 4.13
CA ALA A 245 -11.90 -9.19 5.03
C ALA A 245 -12.09 -7.76 5.59
N VAL A 246 -11.97 -7.59 6.90
CA VAL A 246 -12.28 -6.32 7.58
C VAL A 246 -11.00 -5.56 7.92
N VAL A 247 -10.98 -4.25 7.68
CA VAL A 247 -9.91 -3.35 8.12
C VAL A 247 -10.39 -2.52 9.32
N ASN A 248 -9.54 -1.62 9.83
CA ASN A 248 -9.89 -0.77 10.97
C ASN A 248 -10.93 0.29 10.59
N ILE A 249 -11.54 0.92 11.60
CA ILE A 249 -12.51 2.02 11.45
C ILE A 249 -11.86 3.18 10.70
N ASP A 250 -12.57 3.77 9.76
CA ASP A 250 -12.17 4.88 8.88
C ASP A 250 -10.88 4.64 8.09
N ALA A 251 -10.49 3.39 7.88
CA ALA A 251 -9.24 3.03 7.23
C ALA A 251 -9.37 2.81 5.71
N GLY A 252 -9.86 3.81 4.99
CA GLY A 252 -10.03 3.78 3.53
C GLY A 252 -8.73 3.48 2.79
N PHE A 253 -7.64 4.14 3.16
CA PHE A 253 -6.29 3.87 2.66
C PHE A 253 -5.91 2.39 2.80
N LYS A 254 -6.11 1.80 3.98
CA LYS A 254 -5.68 0.42 4.24
C LYS A 254 -6.42 -0.60 3.37
N ALA A 255 -7.74 -0.46 3.24
CA ALA A 255 -8.54 -1.34 2.39
C ALA A 255 -8.16 -1.20 0.92
N ALA A 256 -7.99 0.04 0.45
CA ALA A 256 -7.60 0.34 -0.91
C ALA A 256 -6.21 -0.21 -1.25
N TYR A 257 -5.26 -0.11 -0.33
CA TYR A 257 -3.91 -0.68 -0.52
C TYR A 257 -3.97 -2.19 -0.72
N LEU A 258 -4.73 -2.91 0.12
CA LEU A 258 -4.92 -4.37 0.00
C LEU A 258 -5.64 -4.74 -1.31
N ALA A 259 -6.72 -4.02 -1.65
CA ALA A 259 -7.48 -4.25 -2.87
C ALA A 259 -6.63 -3.98 -4.13
N GLY A 260 -5.85 -2.91 -4.13
CA GLY A 260 -4.93 -2.58 -5.22
C GLY A 260 -3.82 -3.62 -5.41
N MET A 261 -3.31 -4.21 -4.33
CA MET A 261 -2.36 -5.34 -4.42
C MET A 261 -2.99 -6.54 -5.13
N VAL A 262 -4.24 -6.88 -4.79
CA VAL A 262 -4.98 -7.98 -5.43
C VAL A 262 -5.19 -7.67 -6.91
N ALA A 263 -5.70 -6.50 -7.25
CA ALA A 263 -5.98 -6.10 -8.63
C ALA A 263 -4.73 -6.15 -9.51
N ARG A 264 -3.60 -5.65 -9.03
CA ARG A 264 -2.33 -5.71 -9.77
C ARG A 264 -1.83 -7.14 -9.96
N ALA A 265 -1.92 -7.98 -8.93
CA ALA A 265 -1.53 -9.39 -9.03
C ALA A 265 -2.38 -10.15 -10.06
N THR A 266 -3.69 -9.85 -10.14
CA THR A 266 -4.60 -10.43 -11.14
C THR A 266 -4.23 -9.97 -12.55
N ALA A 267 -4.00 -8.65 -12.75
CA ALA A 267 -3.63 -8.11 -14.05
C ALA A 267 -2.32 -8.70 -14.60
N THR A 268 -1.30 -8.85 -13.74
CA THR A 268 -0.02 -9.46 -14.12
C THR A 268 -0.18 -10.91 -14.58
N ARG A 269 -1.02 -11.69 -13.91
CA ARG A 269 -1.29 -13.09 -14.31
C ARG A 269 -2.01 -13.18 -15.66
N SER A 270 -2.94 -12.27 -15.93
CA SER A 270 -3.71 -12.25 -17.19
C SER A 270 -2.85 -11.87 -18.41
N GLN A 271 -1.71 -11.19 -18.21
CA GLN A 271 -0.76 -10.87 -19.28
C GLN A 271 0.17 -12.03 -19.63
N HIS A 272 0.26 -13.05 -18.77
CA HIS A 272 1.14 -14.24 -18.96
C HIS A 272 0.36 -15.53 -19.26
N ALA A 273 -0.97 -15.45 -19.33
CA ALA A 273 -1.86 -16.56 -19.70
C ALA A 273 -2.34 -16.41 -21.16
#